data_e46ef333ede40c02390988cd53ecf201
#
_entry.id   e46ef333ede40c02390988cd53ecf201
#
_cell.length_a   1.000
_cell.length_b   1.000
_cell.length_c   1.000
_cell.angle_alpha   90.00
_cell.angle_beta   90.00
_cell.angle_gamma   90.00
#
_symmetry.space_group_name_H-M   'P 1'
#
loop_
_entity.id
_entity.type
_entity.pdbx_description
1 polymer ?
#
loop_
_entity_poly.entity_id
_entity_poly.type
_entity_poly.pdbx_seq_one_letter_code
_entity_poly.pdbx_strand_id
1 'polypeptide(L)'
;MFKNNFNARPVALHFKHFTHRSYALFSCLGREVLICTLSVATLTNAKADGISTKPVASALALDSLSREEVKLDEVLVTGSRAPLTALQSAKIVAVISRDDIQRAEAASVNDILKLVPGVDVRQRGGFGVQTDISINGGTFDQITILLNGMNISSAQTGHNAADFPVSLSDIERIEVLEGASARVFGSSAFSGAINIVTRADAENNVTVAAEGGSFGTFGGDASVNLATGAVRQKLSGGYTQSDGGTENSDFRRRRAYYTGSWKSRYVDMQWQGGFSSQDFGASTFYSAKFKNQFEATRRFLASAQAEIKPWADERFVLTPMVYWHKDVDHYQLIKGKEGAAAGENYHRLDTYGGSLNAHASWLLGKTAAGPALESQLLL
;
A
#
# COMPACT_ATOMS: atom_id res chain seq x y z
N MET A 1 33.53 19.35 -1.18
CA MET A 1 32.84 19.30 0.13
C MET A 1 31.68 20.26 0.10
N PHE A 2 30.53 19.86 -0.51
CA PHE A 2 29.27 20.59 -0.42
C PHE A 2 28.17 19.52 -0.32
N LYS A 3 27.64 19.36 0.88
CA LYS A 3 26.42 18.56 1.15
C LYS A 3 25.22 19.42 0.79
N ASN A 4 24.60 19.19 -0.34
CA ASN A 4 23.26 19.66 -0.63
C ASN A 4 22.29 18.48 -0.40
N ASN A 5 21.73 18.41 0.80
CA ASN A 5 20.57 17.58 1.09
C ASN A 5 19.33 18.29 0.51
N PHE A 6 18.94 17.97 -0.71
CA PHE A 6 17.61 18.28 -1.21
C PHE A 6 16.72 17.06 -0.99
N ASN A 7 15.88 17.13 0.05
CA ASN A 7 14.77 16.21 0.19
C ASN A 7 13.72 16.56 -0.88
N ALA A 8 13.51 15.68 -1.85
CA ALA A 8 12.39 15.76 -2.75
C ALA A 8 11.09 15.54 -1.95
N ARG A 9 10.22 16.56 -1.90
CA ARG A 9 8.89 16.44 -1.28
C ARG A 9 7.85 16.19 -2.38
N PRO A 10 6.98 15.19 -2.25
CA PRO A 10 5.86 15.03 -3.17
C PRO A 10 4.87 16.21 -3.00
N VAL A 11 4.49 16.81 -4.10
CA VAL A 11 3.40 17.80 -4.13
C VAL A 11 2.16 17.09 -4.64
N ALA A 12 1.21 16.87 -3.75
CA ALA A 12 -0.09 16.30 -4.11
C ALA A 12 -1.10 17.40 -4.38
N LEU A 13 -1.62 17.46 -5.59
CA LEU A 13 -2.71 18.35 -5.96
C LEU A 13 -4.03 17.57 -5.91
N HIS A 14 -4.88 17.91 -4.93
CA HIS A 14 -6.21 17.30 -4.79
C HIS A 14 -7.25 18.18 -5.50
N PHE A 15 -7.84 17.69 -6.56
CA PHE A 15 -9.01 18.30 -7.17
C PHE A 15 -10.27 17.61 -6.68
N LYS A 16 -11.04 18.27 -5.80
CA LYS A 16 -12.36 17.81 -5.36
C LYS A 16 -13.46 18.46 -6.23
N HIS A 17 -14.40 17.62 -6.66
CA HIS A 17 -15.66 17.93 -7.32
C HIS A 17 -15.62 18.28 -8.81
N PHE A 18 -15.96 17.29 -9.64
CA PHE A 18 -16.61 17.52 -10.91
C PHE A 18 -18.07 17.09 -10.80
N THR A 19 -18.99 18.06 -10.72
CA THR A 19 -20.42 17.82 -10.84
C THR A 19 -20.80 17.60 -12.31
N HIS A 20 -21.67 16.62 -12.54
CA HIS A 20 -22.29 16.30 -13.80
C HIS A 20 -22.86 17.55 -14.50
N ARG A 21 -22.26 18.01 -15.60
CA ARG A 21 -22.88 18.57 -16.80
C ARG A 21 -21.79 19.10 -17.75
N SER A 22 -21.58 18.38 -18.84
CA SER A 22 -21.29 18.93 -20.17
C SER A 22 -20.57 17.90 -21.04
N TYR A 23 -21.33 17.11 -21.79
CA TYR A 23 -20.84 16.56 -23.04
C TYR A 23 -20.95 17.66 -24.08
N ALA A 24 -19.84 18.22 -24.52
CA ALA A 24 -19.65 18.74 -25.87
C ALA A 24 -18.24 19.34 -26.04
N LEU A 25 -17.60 19.01 -27.15
CA LEU A 25 -16.48 19.73 -27.78
C LEU A 25 -15.07 19.53 -27.20
N PHE A 26 -14.40 18.51 -27.71
CA PHE A 26 -12.97 18.62 -27.97
C PHE A 26 -12.74 18.41 -29.47
N SER A 27 -12.65 19.51 -30.20
CA SER A 27 -11.97 19.60 -31.47
C SER A 27 -11.19 20.90 -31.53
N CYS A 28 -9.97 20.80 -32.05
CA CYS A 28 -9.07 21.85 -32.54
C CYS A 28 -8.07 22.48 -31.56
N LEU A 29 -6.85 22.06 -31.77
CA LEU A 29 -5.60 22.84 -32.00
C LEU A 29 -5.42 24.16 -31.24
N GLY A 30 -4.27 24.27 -30.57
CA GLY A 30 -3.70 25.57 -30.24
C GLY A 30 -2.48 25.44 -29.35
N ARG A 31 -1.35 25.55 -29.95
CA ARG A 31 -0.02 25.73 -29.37
C ARG A 31 -0.01 27.10 -28.67
N GLU A 32 -0.02 27.14 -27.32
CA GLU A 32 0.40 28.36 -26.62
C GLU A 32 1.08 27.99 -25.29
N VAL A 33 2.27 28.55 -25.13
CA VAL A 33 3.12 28.50 -23.95
C VAL A 33 2.53 29.43 -22.90
N LEU A 34 2.04 28.91 -21.77
CA LEU A 34 1.58 29.72 -20.64
C LEU A 34 2.72 29.98 -19.69
N ILE A 35 3.24 31.20 -19.71
CA ILE A 35 4.19 31.73 -18.74
C ILE A 35 3.40 32.10 -17.48
N CYS A 36 3.59 31.34 -16.40
CA CYS A 36 3.07 31.70 -15.08
C CYS A 36 3.99 32.77 -14.46
N THR A 37 3.56 34.02 -14.44
CA THR A 37 4.18 35.09 -13.66
C THR A 37 3.74 34.99 -12.20
N LEU A 38 4.72 34.76 -11.32
CA LEU A 38 4.56 34.78 -9.87
C LEU A 38 4.39 36.23 -9.40
N SER A 39 3.22 36.61 -8.90
CA SER A 39 2.98 37.89 -8.22
C SER A 39 3.37 37.76 -6.76
N VAL A 40 4.41 38.45 -6.36
CA VAL A 40 4.83 38.63 -4.97
C VAL A 40 3.90 39.70 -4.33
N ALA A 41 3.06 39.28 -3.38
CA ALA A 41 2.29 40.21 -2.55
C ALA A 41 3.11 40.64 -1.32
N THR A 42 3.41 41.88 -1.23
CA THR A 42 4.08 42.55 -0.10
C THR A 42 3.17 42.68 1.10
N LEU A 43 3.60 42.14 2.24
CA LEU A 43 2.97 42.37 3.56
C LEU A 43 3.37 43.73 4.08
N THR A 44 2.41 44.60 4.30
CA THR A 44 2.58 45.85 5.07
C THR A 44 1.79 45.77 6.37
N ASN A 45 2.55 45.93 7.47
CA ASN A 45 2.17 46.52 8.77
C ASN A 45 0.78 46.24 9.40
N ALA A 46 0.77 45.45 10.46
CA ALA A 46 -0.24 45.53 11.50
C ALA A 46 0.38 46.09 12.79
N LYS A 47 -0.20 47.18 13.25
CA LYS A 47 0.10 47.89 14.51
C LYS A 47 -0.29 47.05 15.71
N ALA A 48 0.58 47.05 16.72
CA ALA A 48 0.29 46.57 18.05
C ALA A 48 -0.58 47.58 18.81
N ASP A 49 -1.71 47.15 19.33
CA ASP A 49 -2.47 47.89 20.31
C ASP A 49 -2.89 46.99 21.49
N GLY A 50 -2.44 47.40 22.69
CA GLY A 50 -3.21 47.28 23.91
C GLY A 50 -3.19 45.96 24.66
N ILE A 51 -2.17 45.73 25.51
CA ILE A 51 -2.23 44.78 26.62
C ILE A 51 -3.23 45.29 27.66
N SER A 52 -4.39 44.67 27.79
CA SER A 52 -5.31 44.84 28.91
C SER A 52 -5.18 43.68 29.85
N THR A 53 -4.51 43.89 30.98
CA THR A 53 -4.47 42.96 32.12
C THR A 53 -5.78 42.99 32.87
N LYS A 54 -6.54 41.89 32.88
CA LYS A 54 -7.59 41.62 33.88
C LYS A 54 -7.16 40.46 34.77
N PRO A 55 -7.50 40.53 36.07
CA PRO A 55 -6.91 39.65 37.07
C PRO A 55 -7.45 38.23 37.01
N VAL A 56 -6.55 37.29 37.24
CA VAL A 56 -6.84 35.88 37.48
C VAL A 56 -7.55 35.78 38.84
N ALA A 57 -8.81 35.41 38.81
CA ALA A 57 -9.54 34.98 39.99
C ALA A 57 -10.18 33.62 39.76
N SER A 58 -9.79 32.73 40.66
CA SER A 58 -10.48 31.50 41.09
C SER A 58 -10.42 30.31 40.16
N ALA A 59 -9.51 29.47 40.37
CA ALA A 59 -9.52 28.13 41.01
C ALA A 59 -10.89 27.44 41.11
N LEU A 60 -10.90 26.15 40.69
CA LEU A 60 -11.90 25.15 40.96
C LEU A 60 -13.16 25.17 40.07
N ALA A 61 -12.98 24.80 38.83
CA ALA A 61 -13.95 23.95 38.12
C ALA A 61 -13.18 22.80 37.44
N LEU A 62 -12.65 21.95 38.28
CA LEU A 62 -12.10 20.66 37.89
C LEU A 62 -13.25 19.65 37.98
N ASP A 63 -14.27 19.83 37.16
CA ASP A 63 -15.25 18.77 37.00
C ASP A 63 -16.13 19.10 35.77
N SER A 64 -15.75 18.55 34.70
CA SER A 64 -16.48 18.17 33.48
C SER A 64 -15.58 18.25 32.23
N LEU A 65 -14.36 17.73 32.32
CA LEU A 65 -13.82 17.07 31.14
C LEU A 65 -14.64 15.81 30.98
N SER A 66 -15.82 15.94 30.33
CA SER A 66 -16.42 14.81 29.67
C SER A 66 -15.29 14.20 28.84
N ARG A 67 -14.77 13.09 29.27
CA ARG A 67 -14.03 12.18 28.39
C ARG A 67 -15.01 11.86 27.29
N GLU A 68 -14.95 12.61 26.22
CA GLU A 68 -15.44 12.16 24.95
C GLU A 68 -14.60 10.93 24.69
N GLU A 69 -15.16 9.75 25.00
CA GLU A 69 -14.60 8.49 24.53
C GLU A 69 -14.58 8.60 23.00
N VAL A 70 -13.45 9.02 22.46
CA VAL A 70 -13.17 8.86 21.05
C VAL A 70 -13.21 7.34 20.85
N LYS A 71 -14.38 6.83 20.40
CA LYS A 71 -14.45 5.48 19.87
C LYS A 71 -13.52 5.45 18.68
N LEU A 72 -12.31 4.98 18.92
CA LEU A 72 -11.41 4.60 17.86
C LEU A 72 -12.16 3.55 17.07
N ASP A 73 -12.41 3.80 15.78
CA ASP A 73 -13.01 2.83 14.89
C ASP A 73 -12.20 1.55 15.00
N GLU A 74 -12.87 0.48 15.43
CA GLU A 74 -12.25 -0.80 15.67
C GLU A 74 -11.77 -1.37 14.32
N VAL A 75 -10.47 -1.40 14.10
CA VAL A 75 -9.89 -1.85 12.84
C VAL A 75 -10.01 -3.37 12.77
N LEU A 76 -10.86 -3.86 11.87
CA LEU A 76 -10.96 -5.27 11.51
C LEU A 76 -9.69 -5.71 10.79
N VAL A 77 -9.01 -6.70 11.35
CA VAL A 77 -7.79 -7.28 10.78
C VAL A 77 -8.17 -8.47 9.90
N THR A 78 -7.92 -8.36 8.61
CA THR A 78 -8.18 -9.45 7.64
C THR A 78 -7.14 -10.58 7.73
N GLY A 79 -6.03 -10.33 8.39
CA GLY A 79 -4.97 -11.32 8.60
C GLY A 79 -5.33 -12.52 9.48
N SER A 80 -6.52 -12.58 10.07
CA SER A 80 -6.96 -13.73 10.89
C SER A 80 -7.84 -14.72 10.13
N ARG A 81 -8.18 -14.48 8.87
CA ARG A 81 -9.20 -15.21 8.08
C ARG A 81 -10.62 -15.17 8.68
N ALA A 82 -10.78 -14.63 9.88
CA ALA A 82 -12.04 -14.22 10.48
C ALA A 82 -12.00 -12.70 10.65
N PRO A 83 -13.13 -11.99 10.60
CA PRO A 83 -13.20 -10.58 10.90
C PRO A 83 -13.04 -10.35 12.42
N LEU A 84 -11.80 -10.52 12.91
CA LEU A 84 -11.44 -10.25 14.29
C LEU A 84 -10.83 -8.85 14.38
N THR A 85 -11.16 -8.15 15.46
CA THR A 85 -10.49 -6.90 15.79
C THR A 85 -9.05 -7.17 16.23
N ALA A 86 -8.18 -6.15 16.15
CA ALA A 86 -6.79 -6.26 16.61
C ALA A 86 -6.73 -6.69 18.10
N LEU A 87 -7.71 -6.27 18.92
CA LEU A 87 -7.85 -6.64 20.33
C LEU A 87 -8.32 -8.09 20.53
N GLN A 88 -9.17 -8.60 19.65
CA GLN A 88 -9.66 -9.98 19.68
C GLN A 88 -8.67 -10.97 19.10
N SER A 89 -7.73 -10.48 18.30
CA SER A 89 -6.66 -11.30 17.76
C SER A 89 -5.67 -11.60 18.89
N ALA A 90 -5.49 -12.87 19.24
CA ALA A 90 -4.42 -13.32 20.14
C ALA A 90 -3.03 -13.18 19.52
N LYS A 91 -2.91 -12.44 18.42
CA LYS A 91 -1.73 -12.29 17.57
C LYS A 91 -1.20 -10.87 17.71
N ILE A 92 0.11 -10.73 17.65
CA ILE A 92 0.73 -9.42 17.56
C ILE A 92 0.52 -8.92 16.13
N VAL A 93 -0.32 -7.91 15.99
CA VAL A 93 -0.64 -7.28 14.71
C VAL A 93 -0.40 -5.79 14.84
N ALA A 94 0.51 -5.27 14.04
CA ALA A 94 0.64 -3.84 13.85
C ALA A 94 -0.20 -3.42 12.63
N VAL A 95 -1.03 -2.39 12.78
CA VAL A 95 -1.84 -1.84 11.72
C VAL A 95 -1.44 -0.40 11.47
N ILE A 96 -1.09 -0.10 10.22
CA ILE A 96 -0.80 1.26 9.76
C ILE A 96 -2.00 1.69 8.95
N SER A 97 -2.72 2.68 9.45
CA SER A 97 -3.94 3.20 8.83
C SER A 97 -3.62 4.09 7.61
N ARG A 98 -4.65 4.39 6.81
CA ARG A 98 -4.54 5.35 5.70
C ARG A 98 -4.08 6.73 6.17
N ASP A 99 -4.57 7.19 7.32
CA ASP A 99 -4.17 8.48 7.89
C ASP A 99 -2.70 8.48 8.32
N ASP A 100 -2.20 7.37 8.84
CA ASP A 100 -0.77 7.24 9.18
C ASP A 100 0.09 7.26 7.93
N ILE A 101 -0.33 6.57 6.86
CA ILE A 101 0.34 6.57 5.56
C ILE A 101 0.41 7.99 4.98
N GLN A 102 -0.69 8.73 5.04
CA GLN A 102 -0.75 10.10 4.53
C GLN A 102 0.14 11.08 5.33
N ARG A 103 0.24 10.88 6.66
CA ARG A 103 1.07 11.71 7.55
C ARG A 103 2.55 11.38 7.45
N ALA A 104 2.91 10.18 7.02
CA ALA A 104 4.29 9.71 7.01
C ALA A 104 5.16 10.36 5.92
N GLU A 105 4.60 11.12 4.97
CA GLU A 105 5.33 11.74 3.85
C GLU A 105 6.27 10.76 3.11
N ALA A 106 5.89 9.48 3.05
CA ALA A 106 6.69 8.44 2.44
C ALA A 106 6.61 8.46 0.92
N ALA A 107 7.69 8.08 0.24
CA ALA A 107 7.74 7.99 -1.22
C ALA A 107 7.31 6.60 -1.74
N SER A 108 7.34 5.58 -0.89
CA SER A 108 7.05 4.19 -1.28
C SER A 108 6.42 3.40 -0.14
N VAL A 109 5.78 2.28 -0.46
CA VAL A 109 5.29 1.30 0.52
C VAL A 109 6.41 0.82 1.43
N ASN A 110 7.60 0.64 0.88
CA ASN A 110 8.77 0.20 1.64
C ASN A 110 9.20 1.21 2.70
N ASP A 111 9.00 2.52 2.45
CA ASP A 111 9.30 3.55 3.46
C ASP A 111 8.31 3.54 4.62
N ILE A 112 7.04 3.23 4.34
CA ILE A 112 6.04 3.01 5.38
C ILE A 112 6.41 1.81 6.25
N LEU A 113 6.83 0.71 5.65
CA LEU A 113 7.20 -0.51 6.39
C LEU A 113 8.40 -0.29 7.32
N LYS A 114 9.32 0.64 7.01
CA LYS A 114 10.43 1.02 7.91
C LYS A 114 9.97 1.65 9.23
N LEU A 115 8.74 2.16 9.27
CA LEU A 115 8.18 2.79 10.47
C LEU A 115 7.58 1.76 11.44
N VAL A 116 7.47 0.49 11.03
CA VAL A 116 6.88 -0.58 11.85
C VAL A 116 7.96 -1.19 12.74
N PRO A 117 7.80 -1.17 14.06
CA PRO A 117 8.72 -1.87 14.95
C PRO A 117 8.83 -3.36 14.61
N GLY A 118 10.04 -3.90 14.62
CA GLY A 118 10.28 -5.31 14.29
C GLY A 118 10.38 -5.62 12.80
N VAL A 119 10.09 -4.67 11.91
CA VAL A 119 10.26 -4.82 10.45
C VAL A 119 11.58 -4.20 10.02
N ASP A 120 12.46 -5.00 9.44
CA ASP A 120 13.71 -4.54 8.82
C ASP A 120 13.54 -4.50 7.30
N VAL A 121 13.77 -3.33 6.71
CA VAL A 121 13.60 -3.07 5.28
C VAL A 121 14.93 -2.61 4.69
N ARG A 122 15.56 -3.46 3.92
CA ARG A 122 16.86 -3.23 3.29
C ARG A 122 16.68 -2.95 1.81
N GLN A 123 16.64 -1.69 1.45
CA GLN A 123 16.61 -1.25 0.07
C GLN A 123 18.03 -1.21 -0.50
N ARG A 124 18.25 -1.84 -1.64
CA ARG A 124 19.53 -1.80 -2.35
C ARG A 124 19.58 -0.64 -3.33
N GLY A 125 18.48 -0.32 -3.96
CA GLY A 125 18.30 0.83 -4.84
C GLY A 125 17.35 1.89 -4.26
N GLY A 126 17.23 3.03 -4.95
CA GLY A 126 16.29 4.09 -4.59
C GLY A 126 14.82 3.68 -4.80
N PHE A 127 13.89 4.35 -4.12
CA PHE A 127 12.44 4.20 -4.33
C PHE A 127 11.90 2.76 -4.22
N GLY A 128 12.53 1.93 -3.41
CA GLY A 128 12.10 0.54 -3.19
C GLY A 128 12.58 -0.46 -4.25
N VAL A 129 13.51 -0.06 -5.11
CA VAL A 129 14.14 -0.99 -6.04
C VAL A 129 14.91 -2.04 -5.25
N GLN A 130 14.63 -3.30 -5.52
CA GLN A 130 15.19 -4.48 -4.88
C GLN A 130 15.29 -4.35 -3.36
N THR A 131 14.19 -4.66 -2.70
CA THR A 131 14.03 -4.50 -1.26
C THR A 131 13.87 -5.85 -0.59
N ASP A 132 14.76 -6.13 0.34
CA ASP A 132 14.65 -7.28 1.24
C ASP A 132 13.87 -6.84 2.49
N ILE A 133 12.82 -7.56 2.84
CA ILE A 133 12.01 -7.29 4.04
C ILE A 133 12.12 -8.50 4.96
N SER A 134 12.35 -8.25 6.24
CA SER A 134 12.32 -9.28 7.27
C SER A 134 11.58 -8.81 8.52
N ILE A 135 11.11 -9.75 9.34
CA ILE A 135 10.36 -9.48 10.56
C ILE A 135 11.08 -10.17 11.72
N ASN A 136 11.32 -9.44 12.82
CA ASN A 136 11.88 -9.95 14.07
C ASN A 136 13.17 -10.78 13.90
N GLY A 137 14.06 -10.33 13.00
CA GLY A 137 15.35 -10.97 12.75
C GLY A 137 15.28 -12.25 11.89
N GLY A 138 14.12 -12.56 11.31
CA GLY A 138 13.99 -13.59 10.29
C GLY A 138 14.65 -13.18 8.97
N THR A 139 14.57 -14.07 7.98
CA THR A 139 15.04 -13.77 6.62
C THR A 139 13.88 -13.35 5.71
N PHE A 140 14.19 -12.71 4.58
CA PHE A 140 13.18 -12.31 3.59
C PHE A 140 12.42 -13.51 2.97
N ASP A 141 12.96 -14.73 3.03
CA ASP A 141 12.28 -15.95 2.59
C ASP A 141 11.32 -16.54 3.65
N GLN A 142 11.38 -16.01 4.88
CA GLN A 142 10.56 -16.47 6.02
C GLN A 142 9.34 -15.59 6.28
N ILE A 143 9.04 -14.69 5.38
CA ILE A 143 7.85 -13.84 5.43
C ILE A 143 6.96 -14.09 4.21
N THR A 144 5.67 -13.87 4.40
CA THR A 144 4.70 -13.87 3.30
C THR A 144 4.17 -12.47 3.09
N ILE A 145 4.15 -12.03 1.83
CA ILE A 145 3.57 -10.74 1.45
C ILE A 145 2.25 -10.98 0.73
N LEU A 146 1.24 -10.29 1.20
CA LEU A 146 -0.13 -10.42 0.72
C LEU A 146 -0.62 -9.08 0.16
N LEU A 147 -1.43 -9.14 -0.87
CA LEU A 147 -2.21 -8.02 -1.39
C LEU A 147 -3.69 -8.40 -1.37
N ASN A 148 -4.47 -7.75 -0.49
CA ASN A 148 -5.86 -8.12 -0.21
C ASN A 148 -6.05 -9.62 0.13
N GLY A 149 -5.12 -10.17 0.93
CA GLY A 149 -5.12 -11.59 1.31
C GLY A 149 -4.57 -12.56 0.25
N MET A 150 -4.31 -12.11 -0.98
CA MET A 150 -3.66 -12.87 -2.03
C MET A 150 -2.15 -12.93 -1.79
N ASN A 151 -1.56 -14.11 -1.74
CA ASN A 151 -0.10 -14.28 -1.65
C ASN A 151 0.55 -13.82 -2.96
N ILE A 152 1.42 -12.81 -2.87
CA ILE A 152 2.20 -12.26 -3.99
C ILE A 152 3.70 -12.52 -3.85
N SER A 153 4.11 -13.33 -2.88
CA SER A 153 5.52 -13.73 -2.76
C SER A 153 5.97 -14.53 -3.97
N SER A 154 7.16 -14.22 -4.49
CA SER A 154 7.75 -15.01 -5.57
C SER A 154 8.29 -16.32 -5.02
N ALA A 155 7.97 -17.43 -5.67
CA ALA A 155 8.52 -18.75 -5.31
C ALA A 155 9.98 -18.93 -5.79
N GLN A 156 10.48 -18.03 -6.64
CA GLN A 156 11.85 -18.07 -7.13
C GLN A 156 12.82 -17.42 -6.13
N THR A 157 12.47 -16.25 -5.62
CA THR A 157 13.32 -15.46 -4.73
C THR A 157 12.49 -14.49 -3.89
N GLY A 158 12.87 -14.32 -2.63
CA GLY A 158 12.28 -13.31 -1.75
C GLY A 158 12.73 -11.88 -2.07
N HIS A 159 13.80 -11.69 -2.85
CA HIS A 159 14.34 -10.35 -3.17
C HIS A 159 13.37 -9.46 -3.95
N ASN A 160 12.46 -10.05 -4.73
CA ASN A 160 11.47 -9.32 -5.54
C ASN A 160 10.08 -9.26 -4.85
N ALA A 161 10.01 -9.66 -3.59
CA ALA A 161 8.74 -9.69 -2.85
C ALA A 161 8.12 -8.30 -2.67
N ALA A 162 8.95 -7.26 -2.59
CA ALA A 162 8.55 -5.86 -2.38
C ALA A 162 8.27 -5.08 -3.68
N ASP A 163 8.12 -5.75 -4.82
CA ASP A 163 7.69 -5.13 -6.07
C ASP A 163 6.15 -5.04 -6.10
N PHE A 164 5.63 -3.96 -5.52
CA PHE A 164 4.20 -3.74 -5.39
C PHE A 164 3.63 -3.02 -6.63
N PRO A 165 2.54 -3.53 -7.23
CA PRO A 165 1.86 -2.84 -8.34
C PRO A 165 1.01 -1.64 -7.88
N VAL A 166 0.91 -1.42 -6.58
CA VAL A 166 0.08 -0.39 -5.95
C VAL A 166 0.88 0.87 -5.61
N SER A 167 0.24 2.02 -5.64
CA SER A 167 0.74 3.27 -5.08
C SER A 167 0.21 3.49 -3.66
N LEU A 168 0.84 4.41 -2.91
CA LEU A 168 0.39 4.72 -1.54
C LEU A 168 -1.07 5.19 -1.50
N SER A 169 -1.54 5.87 -2.55
CA SER A 169 -2.93 6.33 -2.66
C SER A 169 -3.95 5.19 -2.80
N ASP A 170 -3.52 3.98 -3.16
CA ASP A 170 -4.40 2.82 -3.30
C ASP A 170 -4.65 2.10 -1.97
N ILE A 171 -3.77 2.35 -0.99
CA ILE A 171 -3.72 1.59 0.25
C ILE A 171 -4.71 2.17 1.25
N GLU A 172 -5.51 1.30 1.82
CA GLU A 172 -6.39 1.58 2.96
C GLU A 172 -5.65 1.42 4.28
N ARG A 173 -4.91 0.33 4.40
CA ARG A 173 -4.06 0.02 5.55
C ARG A 173 -3.04 -1.04 5.22
N ILE A 174 -2.02 -1.15 6.06
CA ILE A 174 -1.04 -2.23 6.03
C ILE A 174 -1.13 -2.97 7.37
N GLU A 175 -1.27 -4.28 7.32
CA GLU A 175 -1.31 -5.16 8.47
C GLU A 175 -0.01 -5.96 8.52
N VAL A 176 0.71 -5.89 9.64
CA VAL A 176 1.92 -6.67 9.89
C VAL A 176 1.62 -7.68 10.99
N LEU A 177 1.64 -8.96 10.63
CA LEU A 177 1.40 -10.07 11.53
C LEU A 177 2.74 -10.69 11.91
N GLU A 178 3.03 -10.75 13.20
CA GLU A 178 4.28 -11.29 13.70
C GLU A 178 4.17 -12.77 14.08
N GLY A 179 5.27 -13.49 13.89
CA GLY A 179 5.47 -14.85 14.35
C GLY A 179 4.57 -15.89 13.71
N ALA A 180 4.44 -17.04 14.38
CA ALA A 180 3.72 -18.21 13.88
C ALA A 180 2.24 -18.00 13.60
N SER A 181 1.69 -16.86 13.99
CA SER A 181 0.30 -16.50 13.68
C SER A 181 0.04 -16.29 12.19
N ALA A 182 1.08 -16.02 11.42
CA ALA A 182 1.00 -15.89 9.97
C ALA A 182 0.93 -17.25 9.23
N ARG A 183 1.07 -18.38 9.92
CA ARG A 183 1.02 -19.75 9.33
C ARG A 183 -0.22 -20.05 8.51
N VAL A 184 -1.32 -19.38 8.78
CA VAL A 184 -2.55 -19.48 8.00
C VAL A 184 -2.35 -19.07 6.53
N PHE A 185 -1.27 -18.34 6.22
CA PHE A 185 -0.95 -17.86 4.87
C PHE A 185 0.10 -18.72 4.15
N GLY A 186 0.54 -19.79 4.75
CA GLY A 186 1.48 -20.74 4.13
C GLY A 186 2.74 -20.99 4.95
N SER A 187 3.56 -21.92 4.45
CA SER A 187 4.79 -22.36 5.13
C SER A 187 5.88 -21.30 5.16
N SER A 188 5.91 -20.37 4.21
CA SER A 188 6.86 -19.24 4.17
C SER A 188 6.57 -18.16 5.20
N ALA A 189 5.38 -18.12 5.80
CA ALA A 189 5.04 -17.16 6.84
C ALA A 189 5.56 -17.59 8.23
N PHE A 190 6.83 -17.96 8.34
CA PHE A 190 7.43 -18.45 9.59
C PHE A 190 7.70 -17.30 10.57
N SER A 191 8.31 -16.22 10.10
CA SER A 191 8.62 -15.04 10.92
C SER A 191 7.46 -14.04 10.97
N GLY A 192 6.60 -14.04 9.96
CA GLY A 192 5.44 -13.16 9.89
C GLY A 192 4.84 -13.03 8.49
N ALA A 193 3.84 -12.17 8.39
CA ALA A 193 3.23 -11.79 7.13
C ALA A 193 2.92 -10.29 7.09
N ILE A 194 2.96 -9.72 5.89
CA ILE A 194 2.56 -8.33 5.62
C ILE A 194 1.38 -8.38 4.66
N ASN A 195 0.23 -7.83 5.05
CA ASN A 195 -0.93 -7.74 4.19
C ASN A 195 -1.22 -6.28 3.82
N ILE A 196 -1.10 -5.97 2.55
CA ILE A 196 -1.46 -4.66 2.00
C ILE A 196 -2.91 -4.72 1.59
N VAL A 197 -3.74 -3.92 2.24
CA VAL A 197 -5.18 -3.84 1.96
C VAL A 197 -5.47 -2.58 1.17
N THR A 198 -6.10 -2.74 0.01
CA THR A 198 -6.48 -1.64 -0.87
C THR A 198 -8.00 -1.46 -0.88
N ARG A 199 -8.44 -0.25 -1.22
CA ARG A 199 -9.85 0.07 -1.34
C ARG A 199 -10.10 1.14 -2.41
N ALA A 200 -11.20 0.99 -3.14
CA ALA A 200 -11.78 2.07 -3.92
C ALA A 200 -12.62 2.97 -2.98
N ASP A 201 -12.47 4.29 -3.14
CA ASP A 201 -13.18 5.26 -2.33
C ASP A 201 -14.70 5.27 -2.62
N ALA A 202 -15.48 5.76 -1.65
CA ALA A 202 -16.93 5.89 -1.79
C ALA A 202 -17.33 7.08 -2.68
N GLU A 203 -16.41 8.00 -2.93
CA GLU A 203 -16.64 9.22 -3.70
C GLU A 203 -15.89 9.18 -5.03
N ASN A 204 -16.49 9.79 -6.04
CA ASN A 204 -15.81 10.00 -7.32
C ASN A 204 -14.72 11.04 -7.14
N ASN A 205 -13.49 10.68 -7.39
CA ASN A 205 -12.37 11.61 -7.31
C ASN A 205 -11.28 11.24 -8.33
N VAL A 206 -10.46 12.23 -8.63
CA VAL A 206 -9.22 12.07 -9.41
C VAL A 206 -8.09 12.62 -8.57
N THR A 207 -7.03 11.84 -8.43
CA THR A 207 -5.82 12.27 -7.73
C THR A 207 -4.65 12.21 -8.69
N VAL A 208 -3.84 13.27 -8.70
CA VAL A 208 -2.60 13.34 -9.47
C VAL A 208 -1.50 13.79 -8.53
N ALA A 209 -0.37 13.11 -8.56
CA ALA A 209 0.83 13.47 -7.82
C ALA A 209 2.02 13.51 -8.77
N ALA A 210 2.95 14.42 -8.50
CA ALA A 210 4.22 14.51 -9.22
C ALA A 210 5.35 14.66 -8.21
N GLU A 211 6.48 14.06 -8.52
CA GLU A 211 7.69 14.14 -7.70
C GLU A 211 8.90 14.46 -8.58
N GLY A 212 9.88 15.12 -8.00
CA GLY A 212 11.13 15.44 -8.66
C GLY A 212 12.27 15.55 -7.66
N GLY A 213 13.48 15.25 -8.09
CA GLY A 213 14.62 15.24 -7.20
C GLY A 213 15.97 15.27 -7.92
N SER A 214 17.03 15.08 -7.16
CA SER A 214 18.40 15.00 -7.66
C SER A 214 18.57 13.79 -8.57
N PHE A 215 19.66 13.77 -9.33
CA PHE A 215 20.05 12.67 -10.23
C PHE A 215 19.00 12.36 -11.30
N GLY A 216 18.41 13.38 -11.91
CA GLY A 216 17.38 13.19 -12.93
C GLY A 216 16.13 12.45 -12.43
N THR A 217 15.91 12.45 -11.11
CA THR A 217 14.73 11.79 -10.53
C THR A 217 13.48 12.57 -10.86
N PHE A 218 12.53 11.90 -11.48
CA PHE A 218 11.17 12.41 -11.65
C PHE A 218 10.16 11.27 -11.66
N GLY A 219 8.96 11.56 -11.24
CA GLY A 219 7.88 10.59 -11.22
C GLY A 219 6.52 11.26 -11.17
N GLY A 220 5.51 10.44 -11.33
CA GLY A 220 4.12 10.85 -11.17
C GLY A 220 3.20 9.66 -11.03
N ASP A 221 2.13 9.88 -10.30
CA ASP A 221 1.04 8.95 -10.08
C ASP A 221 -0.29 9.62 -10.39
N ALA A 222 -1.20 8.86 -10.99
CA ALA A 222 -2.57 9.29 -11.21
C ALA A 222 -3.54 8.19 -10.80
N SER A 223 -4.66 8.56 -10.21
CA SER A 223 -5.74 7.61 -9.91
C SER A 223 -7.11 8.22 -10.12
N VAL A 224 -8.07 7.36 -10.49
CA VAL A 224 -9.47 7.70 -10.67
C VAL A 224 -10.30 6.73 -9.84
N ASN A 225 -11.17 7.27 -8.99
CA ASN A 225 -12.18 6.52 -8.27
C ASN A 225 -13.56 6.79 -8.87
N LEU A 226 -14.31 5.72 -9.09
CA LEU A 226 -15.67 5.75 -9.59
C LEU A 226 -16.57 4.93 -8.68
N ALA A 227 -17.57 5.59 -8.10
CA ALA A 227 -18.59 4.96 -7.26
C ALA A 227 -19.95 5.12 -7.94
N THR A 228 -20.61 3.99 -8.24
CA THR A 228 -21.92 3.98 -8.88
C THR A 228 -22.81 2.95 -8.17
N GLY A 229 -23.76 3.42 -7.36
CA GLY A 229 -24.62 2.56 -6.55
C GLY A 229 -23.81 1.67 -5.61
N ALA A 230 -23.93 0.37 -5.77
CA ALA A 230 -23.23 -0.64 -4.96
C ALA A 230 -21.82 -0.97 -5.46
N VAL A 231 -21.42 -0.45 -6.63
CA VAL A 231 -20.11 -0.72 -7.26
C VAL A 231 -19.15 0.42 -6.98
N ARG A 232 -17.95 0.07 -6.53
CA ARG A 232 -16.82 1.00 -6.35
C ARG A 232 -15.64 0.48 -7.14
N GLN A 233 -14.95 1.37 -7.84
CA GLN A 233 -13.83 1.02 -8.70
C GLN A 233 -12.75 2.08 -8.57
N LYS A 234 -11.51 1.63 -8.61
CA LYS A 234 -10.34 2.52 -8.66
C LYS A 234 -9.35 2.00 -9.69
N LEU A 235 -8.91 2.88 -10.56
CA LEU A 235 -7.79 2.66 -11.47
C LEU A 235 -6.69 3.63 -11.09
N SER A 236 -5.48 3.14 -10.91
CA SER A 236 -4.29 3.94 -10.67
C SER A 236 -3.14 3.54 -11.59
N GLY A 237 -2.22 4.46 -11.82
CA GLY A 237 -1.02 4.22 -12.59
C GLY A 237 0.08 5.19 -12.19
N GLY A 238 1.33 4.75 -12.29
CA GLY A 238 2.48 5.54 -11.91
C GLY A 238 3.73 5.21 -12.71
N TYR A 239 4.58 6.21 -12.82
CA TYR A 239 5.91 6.13 -13.40
C TYR A 239 6.90 6.87 -12.53
N THR A 240 8.07 6.26 -12.30
CA THR A 240 9.17 6.91 -11.59
C THR A 240 10.48 6.47 -12.22
N GLN A 241 11.41 7.41 -12.41
CA GLN A 241 12.78 7.12 -12.86
C GLN A 241 13.81 7.93 -12.11
N SER A 242 15.05 7.48 -12.13
CA SER A 242 16.24 8.22 -11.68
C SER A 242 17.46 7.72 -12.44
N ASP A 243 18.43 8.60 -12.65
CA ASP A 243 19.75 8.22 -13.19
C ASP A 243 20.66 7.60 -12.09
N GLY A 244 20.20 7.71 -10.81
CA GLY A 244 20.93 7.18 -9.66
C GLY A 244 22.06 8.07 -9.17
N GLY A 245 22.39 7.93 -7.88
CA GLY A 245 23.45 8.71 -7.22
C GLY A 245 24.82 8.05 -7.25
N THR A 246 24.92 6.82 -7.74
CA THR A 246 26.15 6.03 -7.85
C THR A 246 26.22 5.35 -9.21
N GLU A 247 27.41 4.85 -9.58
CA GLU A 247 27.61 4.13 -10.83
C GLU A 247 26.65 2.94 -10.95
N ASN A 248 25.92 2.84 -12.08
CA ASN A 248 24.96 1.78 -12.40
C ASN A 248 23.88 1.59 -11.33
N SER A 249 23.27 2.70 -10.87
CA SER A 249 22.14 2.72 -9.94
C SER A 249 20.91 3.42 -10.53
N ASP A 250 20.90 3.55 -11.87
CA ASP A 250 19.75 4.04 -12.62
C ASP A 250 18.57 3.09 -12.51
N PHE A 251 17.34 3.64 -12.50
CA PHE A 251 16.15 2.80 -12.52
C PHE A 251 14.99 3.47 -13.26
N ARG A 252 14.09 2.64 -13.75
CA ARG A 252 12.79 3.01 -14.29
C ARG A 252 11.73 2.08 -13.73
N ARG A 253 10.67 2.63 -13.19
CA ARG A 253 9.56 1.88 -12.58
C ARG A 253 8.23 2.30 -13.18
N ARG A 254 7.40 1.31 -13.52
CA ARG A 254 6.04 1.51 -14.03
C ARG A 254 5.10 0.64 -13.23
N ARG A 255 3.93 1.15 -12.92
CA ARG A 255 2.87 0.40 -12.25
C ARG A 255 1.51 0.81 -12.75
N ALA A 256 0.59 -0.14 -12.74
CA ALA A 256 -0.82 0.07 -12.97
C ALA A 256 -1.61 -0.87 -12.08
N TYR A 257 -2.65 -0.37 -11.45
CA TYR A 257 -3.46 -1.15 -10.55
C TYR A 257 -4.93 -0.81 -10.70
N TYR A 258 -5.75 -1.84 -10.69
CA TYR A 258 -7.19 -1.73 -10.72
C TYR A 258 -7.78 -2.55 -9.58
N THR A 259 -8.68 -1.97 -8.83
CA THR A 259 -9.48 -2.65 -7.82
C THR A 259 -10.94 -2.28 -7.95
N GLY A 260 -11.80 -3.25 -7.73
CA GLY A 260 -13.23 -3.05 -7.74
C GLY A 260 -13.91 -3.83 -6.63
N SER A 261 -15.05 -3.35 -6.19
CA SER A 261 -15.90 -4.02 -5.22
C SER A 261 -17.37 -3.81 -5.57
N TRP A 262 -18.16 -4.81 -5.24
CA TRP A 262 -19.63 -4.77 -5.31
C TRP A 262 -20.19 -5.31 -4.00
N LYS A 263 -21.10 -4.57 -3.38
CA LYS A 263 -21.71 -4.94 -2.12
C LYS A 263 -23.19 -5.15 -2.28
N SER A 264 -23.66 -6.26 -1.75
CA SER A 264 -25.10 -6.56 -1.66
C SER A 264 -25.46 -7.14 -0.29
N ARG A 265 -26.73 -7.45 -0.09
CA ARG A 265 -27.20 -8.03 1.18
C ARG A 265 -26.64 -9.42 1.47
N TYR A 266 -26.36 -10.22 0.43
CA TYR A 266 -25.99 -11.63 0.56
C TYR A 266 -24.59 -11.94 0.05
N VAL A 267 -24.04 -11.09 -0.80
CA VAL A 267 -22.74 -11.32 -1.41
C VAL A 267 -22.01 -9.99 -1.54
N ASP A 268 -20.82 -9.93 -0.99
CA ASP A 268 -19.87 -8.87 -1.24
C ASP A 268 -18.75 -9.43 -2.13
N MET A 269 -18.47 -8.79 -3.25
CA MET A 269 -17.42 -9.19 -4.18
C MET A 269 -16.30 -8.16 -4.19
N GLN A 270 -15.07 -8.64 -4.31
CA GLN A 270 -13.90 -7.82 -4.54
C GLN A 270 -13.04 -8.46 -5.62
N TRP A 271 -12.50 -7.65 -6.52
CA TRP A 271 -11.56 -8.09 -7.56
C TRP A 271 -10.46 -7.08 -7.75
N GLN A 272 -9.33 -7.55 -8.23
CA GLN A 272 -8.17 -6.71 -8.51
C GLN A 272 -7.36 -7.22 -9.69
N GLY A 273 -6.63 -6.30 -10.31
CA GLY A 273 -5.63 -6.58 -11.33
C GLY A 273 -4.47 -5.60 -11.19
N GLY A 274 -3.25 -6.06 -11.35
CA GLY A 274 -2.07 -5.25 -11.16
C GLY A 274 -0.96 -5.59 -12.15
N PHE A 275 -0.18 -4.57 -12.45
CA PHE A 275 1.03 -4.64 -13.24
C PHE A 275 2.11 -3.79 -12.60
N SER A 276 3.31 -4.35 -12.44
CA SER A 276 4.52 -3.60 -12.14
C SER A 276 5.65 -4.02 -13.05
N SER A 277 6.54 -3.08 -13.36
CA SER A 277 7.77 -3.29 -14.11
C SER A 277 8.84 -2.41 -13.54
N GLN A 278 10.01 -2.99 -13.31
CA GLN A 278 11.21 -2.27 -12.91
C GLN A 278 12.36 -2.70 -13.81
N ASP A 279 13.11 -1.73 -14.31
CA ASP A 279 14.38 -1.92 -15.03
C ASP A 279 15.42 -1.14 -14.25
N PHE A 280 16.50 -1.76 -13.78
CA PHE A 280 17.48 -1.07 -12.94
C PHE A 280 18.92 -1.59 -13.10
N GLY A 281 19.85 -0.68 -12.91
CA GLY A 281 21.24 -1.01 -12.71
C GLY A 281 21.44 -1.61 -11.31
N ALA A 282 21.88 -2.85 -11.25
CA ALA A 282 22.04 -3.56 -9.99
C ALA A 282 23.41 -3.36 -9.33
N SER A 283 24.23 -2.41 -9.85
CA SER A 283 25.53 -2.06 -9.29
C SER A 283 26.29 -3.29 -8.73
N THR A 284 26.49 -3.34 -7.41
CA THR A 284 27.16 -4.45 -6.70
C THR A 284 26.20 -5.32 -5.90
N PHE A 285 24.90 -5.36 -6.25
CA PHE A 285 23.87 -6.00 -5.44
C PHE A 285 24.14 -7.49 -5.20
N TYR A 286 24.58 -8.20 -6.21
CA TYR A 286 24.83 -9.64 -6.13
C TYR A 286 26.32 -10.00 -6.05
N SER A 287 27.20 -9.10 -6.50
CA SER A 287 28.64 -9.34 -6.47
C SER A 287 29.42 -8.02 -6.50
N ALA A 288 30.31 -7.82 -5.54
CA ALA A 288 31.21 -6.68 -5.49
C ALA A 288 32.23 -6.64 -6.66
N LYS A 289 32.47 -7.81 -7.30
CA LYS A 289 33.40 -7.94 -8.41
C LYS A 289 32.89 -7.33 -9.71
N PHE A 290 31.55 -7.38 -9.91
CA PHE A 290 30.88 -6.91 -11.12
C PHE A 290 30.00 -5.71 -10.79
N LYS A 291 30.37 -4.53 -11.26
CA LYS A 291 29.67 -3.28 -10.97
C LYS A 291 28.60 -2.92 -12.02
N ASN A 292 28.63 -3.59 -13.15
CA ASN A 292 27.74 -3.30 -14.28
C ASN A 292 26.64 -4.38 -14.45
N GLN A 293 26.05 -4.77 -13.34
CA GLN A 293 24.94 -5.73 -13.34
C GLN A 293 23.64 -5.01 -13.71
N PHE A 294 22.70 -5.73 -14.32
CA PHE A 294 21.40 -5.22 -14.70
C PHE A 294 20.33 -6.23 -14.33
N GLU A 295 19.17 -5.72 -13.92
CA GLU A 295 17.99 -6.56 -13.67
C GLU A 295 16.72 -5.85 -14.15
N ALA A 296 15.82 -6.63 -14.72
CA ALA A 296 14.51 -6.19 -15.11
C ALA A 296 13.45 -7.15 -14.59
N THR A 297 12.54 -6.64 -13.76
CA THR A 297 11.44 -7.44 -13.20
C THR A 297 10.10 -6.97 -13.78
N ARG A 298 9.18 -7.91 -13.95
CA ARG A 298 7.80 -7.63 -14.35
C ARG A 298 6.86 -8.55 -13.59
N ARG A 299 5.82 -7.98 -13.04
CA ARG A 299 4.76 -8.70 -12.36
C ARG A 299 3.40 -8.36 -12.94
N PHE A 300 2.60 -9.38 -13.13
CA PHE A 300 1.18 -9.29 -13.43
C PHE A 300 0.43 -10.06 -12.36
N LEU A 301 -0.69 -9.55 -11.92
CA LEU A 301 -1.54 -10.26 -10.98
C LEU A 301 -3.02 -10.00 -11.23
N ALA A 302 -3.84 -10.96 -10.86
CA ALA A 302 -5.29 -10.83 -10.81
C ALA A 302 -5.86 -11.72 -9.70
N SER A 303 -6.87 -11.23 -9.01
CA SER A 303 -7.64 -12.05 -8.07
C SER A 303 -9.09 -11.61 -8.02
N ALA A 304 -9.94 -12.54 -7.58
CA ALA A 304 -11.32 -12.29 -7.24
C ALA A 304 -11.67 -13.08 -5.98
N GLN A 305 -12.39 -12.42 -5.08
CA GLN A 305 -12.95 -13.06 -3.89
C GLN A 305 -14.42 -12.64 -3.72
N ALA A 306 -15.18 -13.50 -3.08
CA ALA A 306 -16.55 -13.20 -2.70
C ALA A 306 -16.72 -13.52 -1.21
N GLU A 307 -17.50 -12.71 -0.52
CA GLU A 307 -17.95 -12.96 0.84
C GLU A 307 -19.45 -13.27 0.76
N ILE A 308 -19.79 -14.53 0.94
CA ILE A 308 -21.17 -15.06 0.76
C ILE A 308 -21.80 -15.21 2.13
N LYS A 309 -22.93 -14.52 2.35
CA LYS A 309 -23.70 -14.43 3.60
C LYS A 309 -25.09 -15.03 3.40
N PRO A 310 -25.27 -16.37 3.48
CA PRO A 310 -26.53 -17.01 3.11
C PRO A 310 -27.74 -16.51 3.91
N TRP A 311 -27.52 -16.10 5.15
CA TRP A 311 -28.60 -15.65 6.05
C TRP A 311 -28.63 -14.14 6.27
N ALA A 312 -27.75 -13.37 5.60
CA ALA A 312 -27.67 -11.91 5.73
C ALA A 312 -27.42 -11.37 7.16
N ASP A 313 -27.26 -12.21 8.16
CA ASP A 313 -26.98 -11.87 9.56
C ASP A 313 -25.54 -12.22 9.99
N GLU A 314 -24.73 -12.59 9.01
CA GLU A 314 -23.30 -12.90 9.17
C GLU A 314 -23.00 -14.07 10.13
N ARG A 315 -24.03 -14.82 10.56
CA ARG A 315 -23.82 -16.02 11.38
C ARG A 315 -22.99 -17.10 10.68
N PHE A 316 -23.07 -17.12 9.36
CA PHE A 316 -22.23 -17.97 8.52
C PHE A 316 -21.76 -17.18 7.32
N VAL A 317 -20.46 -17.14 7.12
CA VAL A 317 -19.82 -16.44 6.01
C VAL A 317 -18.89 -17.41 5.31
N LEU A 318 -19.04 -17.51 4.01
CA LEU A 318 -18.15 -18.30 3.14
C LEU A 318 -17.36 -17.37 2.24
N THR A 319 -16.03 -17.48 2.26
CA THR A 319 -15.14 -16.59 1.49
C THR A 319 -14.26 -17.40 0.54
N PRO A 320 -14.76 -17.74 -0.67
CA PRO A 320 -13.92 -18.24 -1.76
C PRO A 320 -13.05 -17.13 -2.33
N MET A 321 -11.81 -17.47 -2.67
CA MET A 321 -10.88 -16.62 -3.42
C MET A 321 -10.15 -17.45 -4.47
N VAL A 322 -9.92 -16.85 -5.63
CA VAL A 322 -9.05 -17.37 -6.69
C VAL A 322 -8.08 -16.29 -7.12
N TYR A 323 -6.86 -16.69 -7.45
CA TYR A 323 -5.86 -15.74 -7.89
C TYR A 323 -4.84 -16.34 -8.86
N TRP A 324 -4.22 -15.47 -9.61
CA TRP A 324 -3.10 -15.74 -10.48
C TRP A 324 -2.10 -14.58 -10.41
N HIS A 325 -0.82 -14.91 -10.40
CA HIS A 325 0.23 -13.92 -10.69
C HIS A 325 1.32 -14.53 -11.53
N LYS A 326 1.98 -13.67 -12.29
CA LYS A 326 3.11 -14.00 -13.14
C LYS A 326 4.24 -13.08 -12.81
N ASP A 327 5.38 -13.68 -12.50
CA ASP A 327 6.65 -13.00 -12.27
C ASP A 327 7.59 -13.33 -13.44
N VAL A 328 8.24 -12.29 -13.96
CA VAL A 328 9.30 -12.40 -14.96
C VAL A 328 10.49 -11.66 -14.42
N ASP A 329 11.64 -12.31 -14.44
CA ASP A 329 12.91 -11.77 -14.02
C ASP A 329 13.94 -11.99 -15.12
N HIS A 330 14.65 -10.92 -15.49
CA HIS A 330 15.72 -10.91 -16.45
C HIS A 330 16.94 -10.28 -15.81
N TYR A 331 17.95 -11.08 -15.55
CA TYR A 331 19.20 -10.66 -14.95
C TYR A 331 20.36 -10.76 -15.95
N GLN A 332 21.24 -9.74 -15.95
CA GLN A 332 22.50 -9.74 -16.69
C GLN A 332 23.67 -9.43 -15.73
N LEU A 333 24.66 -10.33 -15.66
CA LEU A 333 25.88 -10.11 -14.88
C LEU A 333 26.67 -8.90 -15.39
N ILE A 334 26.62 -8.66 -16.71
CA ILE A 334 27.20 -7.48 -17.37
C ILE A 334 26.12 -6.91 -18.28
N LYS A 335 25.64 -5.71 -17.97
CA LYS A 335 24.60 -4.98 -18.72
C LYS A 335 24.94 -4.93 -20.22
N GLY A 336 24.00 -5.41 -21.03
CA GLY A 336 24.10 -5.44 -22.48
C GLY A 336 24.90 -6.63 -23.04
N LYS A 337 25.36 -7.57 -22.21
CA LYS A 337 25.90 -8.84 -22.69
C LYS A 337 24.87 -9.95 -22.55
N GLU A 338 24.58 -10.59 -23.68
CA GLU A 338 23.56 -11.62 -23.80
C GLU A 338 24.18 -13.03 -23.73
N GLY A 339 23.34 -14.00 -23.34
CA GLY A 339 23.63 -15.43 -23.32
C GLY A 339 24.12 -15.95 -21.98
N ALA A 340 23.81 -17.22 -21.69
CA ALA A 340 24.12 -17.88 -20.44
C ALA A 340 25.63 -17.88 -20.11
N ALA A 341 26.51 -17.93 -21.13
CA ALA A 341 27.97 -17.85 -20.94
C ALA A 341 28.44 -16.49 -20.44
N ALA A 342 27.64 -15.42 -20.65
CA ALA A 342 27.88 -14.07 -20.14
C ALA A 342 27.18 -13.82 -18.79
N GLY A 343 26.50 -14.83 -18.21
CA GLY A 343 25.79 -14.71 -16.94
C GLY A 343 24.41 -14.05 -17.07
N GLU A 344 23.77 -14.20 -18.23
CA GLU A 344 22.39 -13.79 -18.43
C GLU A 344 21.44 -14.91 -18.02
N ASN A 345 20.41 -14.55 -17.26
CA ASN A 345 19.38 -15.47 -16.79
C ASN A 345 17.98 -14.88 -17.02
N TYR A 346 17.07 -15.74 -17.45
CA TYR A 346 15.65 -15.45 -17.58
C TYR A 346 14.82 -16.41 -16.74
N HIS A 347 13.96 -15.86 -15.89
CA HIS A 347 13.02 -16.64 -15.12
C HIS A 347 11.61 -16.16 -15.42
N ARG A 348 10.71 -17.13 -15.56
CA ARG A 348 9.28 -16.88 -15.70
C ARG A 348 8.53 -17.86 -14.83
N LEU A 349 7.70 -17.33 -13.96
CA LEU A 349 6.90 -18.09 -13.02
C LEU A 349 5.44 -17.69 -13.16
N ASP A 350 4.57 -18.65 -13.37
CA ASP A 350 3.13 -18.49 -13.31
C ASP A 350 2.60 -19.21 -12.07
N THR A 351 1.97 -18.49 -11.14
CA THR A 351 1.42 -19.03 -9.89
C THR A 351 -0.10 -18.91 -9.91
N TYR A 352 -0.76 -20.03 -9.63
CA TYR A 352 -2.22 -20.10 -9.49
C TYR A 352 -2.55 -20.55 -8.08
N GLY A 353 -3.57 -19.96 -7.49
CA GLY A 353 -4.01 -20.35 -6.16
C GLY A 353 -5.48 -20.07 -5.92
N GLY A 354 -5.97 -20.69 -4.86
CA GLY A 354 -7.31 -20.48 -4.38
C GLY A 354 -7.41 -20.79 -2.90
N SER A 355 -8.37 -20.19 -2.24
CA SER A 355 -8.72 -20.50 -0.86
C SER A 355 -10.24 -20.51 -0.68
N LEU A 356 -10.69 -21.29 0.27
CA LEU A 356 -12.05 -21.33 0.72
C LEU A 356 -12.03 -21.23 2.23
N ASN A 357 -12.51 -20.10 2.77
CA ASN A 357 -12.61 -19.90 4.21
C ASN A 357 -14.10 -19.94 4.60
N ALA A 358 -14.40 -20.53 5.73
CA ALA A 358 -15.73 -20.50 6.31
C ALA A 358 -15.64 -20.00 7.75
N HIS A 359 -16.51 -19.10 8.10
CA HIS A 359 -16.67 -18.58 9.45
C HIS A 359 -18.09 -18.81 9.90
N ALA A 360 -18.25 -19.35 11.11
CA ALA A 360 -19.57 -19.52 11.72
C ALA A 360 -19.53 -18.96 13.13
N SER A 361 -20.51 -18.14 13.47
CA SER A 361 -20.70 -17.58 14.83
C SER A 361 -22.07 -17.99 15.36
N TRP A 362 -22.14 -18.36 16.62
CA TRP A 362 -23.40 -18.64 17.30
C TRP A 362 -23.34 -18.20 18.76
N LEU A 363 -24.47 -17.75 19.27
CA LEU A 363 -24.62 -17.34 20.65
C LEU A 363 -24.93 -18.58 21.51
N LEU A 364 -24.02 -18.96 22.38
CA LEU A 364 -24.26 -19.98 23.42
C LEU A 364 -25.05 -19.33 24.58
N GLY A 365 -26.37 -19.35 24.44
CA GLY A 365 -27.34 -19.05 25.50
C GLY A 365 -27.08 -17.81 26.37
N LYS A 366 -28.12 -17.05 26.69
CA LYS A 366 -28.06 -16.05 27.74
C LYS A 366 -28.07 -16.78 29.09
N THR A 367 -26.97 -16.73 29.82
CA THR A 367 -26.98 -17.05 31.23
C THR A 367 -27.60 -15.87 32.01
N ALA A 368 -28.43 -16.13 32.98
CA ALA A 368 -29.13 -15.11 33.77
C ALA A 368 -28.19 -14.14 34.54
N ALA A 369 -26.87 -14.26 34.43
CA ALA A 369 -25.90 -13.54 35.22
C ALA A 369 -24.68 -12.99 34.45
N GLY A 370 -24.69 -12.94 33.09
CA GLY A 370 -23.52 -12.45 32.36
C GLY A 370 -23.76 -12.19 30.87
N PRO A 371 -22.80 -11.56 30.18
CA PRO A 371 -22.88 -11.34 28.74
C PRO A 371 -22.94 -12.68 27.99
N ALA A 372 -23.64 -12.69 26.87
CA ALA A 372 -23.70 -13.86 25.99
C ALA A 372 -22.29 -14.29 25.57
N LEU A 373 -21.97 -15.57 25.75
CA LEU A 373 -20.75 -16.15 25.23
C LEU A 373 -20.91 -16.38 23.72
N GLU A 374 -20.14 -15.68 22.94
CA GLU A 374 -20.06 -15.88 21.50
C GLU A 374 -19.00 -16.94 21.19
N SER A 375 -19.36 -17.99 20.48
CA SER A 375 -18.43 -18.99 19.98
C SER A 375 -18.28 -18.84 18.48
N GLN A 376 -17.02 -18.88 18.03
CA GLN A 376 -16.66 -18.78 16.62
C GLN A 376 -15.94 -20.04 16.19
N LEU A 377 -16.35 -20.60 15.05
CA LEU A 377 -15.66 -21.70 14.38
C LEU A 377 -15.11 -21.17 13.06
N LEU A 378 -13.81 -21.37 12.88
CA LEU A 378 -13.09 -21.08 11.64
C LEU A 378 -12.70 -22.40 10.98
N LEU A 379 -13.08 -22.58 9.71
CA LEU A 379 -12.74 -23.74 8.89
C LEU A 379 -11.96 -23.32 7.65
#